data_8918d7b5ff6918b5abb482739309b7ab
#
_entry.id   8918d7b5ff6918b5abb482739309b7ab
#
_cell.length_a   1.000
_cell.length_b   1.000
_cell.length_c   1.000
_cell.angle_alpha   90.00
_cell.angle_beta   90.00
_cell.angle_gamma   90.00
#
_symmetry.space_group_name_H-M   'P 1'
#
loop_
_entity.id
_entity.type
_entity.pdbx_description
1 polymer ?
#
loop_
_entity_poly.entity_id
_entity_poly.type
_entity_poly.pdbx_seq_one_letter_code
_entity_poly.pdbx_strand_id
1 'polypeptide(L)'
;MMKAIVCGTTFGQSYINAIKKINNIELVGILAFGSSRSKRCAEEHNVPLYVDVDSIPGNIDIAFVIIKSSVLGGKGTELSESLLKKGIHVIQEHPIHYREIENCLKLAHEFNSYYIVGNLYNSLETIEKFIEAAKYLNKKDVLEHVDIMTSSQLLYSLIGILNEALPLLRSFNIIPTLTEKRYPFNRVILSNGQLDVNLQIHNEVSDVDGNNHMHLLHKITFFL
;
A
#
# COMPACT_ATOMS: atom_id res chain seq x y z
N MET A 1 20.03 -11.61 13.15
CA MET A 1 18.98 -11.90 12.14
C MET A 1 17.68 -11.35 12.69
N MET A 2 16.98 -10.52 11.94
CA MET A 2 15.73 -9.86 12.36
C MET A 2 14.59 -10.89 12.38
N LYS A 3 13.87 -10.98 13.48
CA LYS A 3 12.75 -11.91 13.64
C LYS A 3 11.46 -11.27 13.19
N ALA A 4 10.82 -11.87 12.19
CA ALA A 4 9.64 -11.35 11.53
C ALA A 4 8.41 -12.22 11.76
N ILE A 5 7.26 -11.58 11.89
CA ILE A 5 5.94 -12.23 11.77
C ILE A 5 5.16 -11.65 10.59
N VAL A 6 4.29 -12.47 10.02
CA VAL A 6 3.34 -12.03 8.97
C VAL A 6 1.92 -12.11 9.51
N CYS A 7 1.21 -10.99 9.46
CA CYS A 7 -0.17 -10.88 9.91
C CYS A 7 -1.12 -10.98 8.71
N GLY A 8 -1.86 -12.09 8.64
CA GLY A 8 -2.74 -12.42 7.51
C GLY A 8 -2.12 -13.43 6.55
N THR A 9 -2.96 -14.30 5.96
CA THR A 9 -2.52 -15.47 5.17
C THR A 9 -3.13 -15.55 3.77
N THR A 10 -3.79 -14.50 3.29
CA THR A 10 -4.25 -14.43 1.89
C THR A 10 -3.14 -13.83 1.04
N PHE A 11 -3.05 -12.53 0.95
CA PHE A 11 -1.95 -11.86 0.25
C PHE A 11 -0.62 -11.95 1.02
N GLY A 12 -0.67 -12.18 2.34
CA GLY A 12 0.50 -12.40 3.19
C GLY A 12 1.41 -13.56 2.76
N GLN A 13 0.92 -14.54 1.99
CA GLN A 13 1.77 -15.59 1.43
C GLN A 13 2.88 -15.04 0.51
N SER A 14 2.62 -13.96 -0.20
CA SER A 14 3.63 -13.29 -1.03
C SER A 14 4.77 -12.74 -0.17
N TYR A 15 4.43 -12.15 0.98
CA TYR A 15 5.41 -11.65 1.95
C TYR A 15 6.20 -12.78 2.62
N ILE A 16 5.54 -13.87 3.01
CA ILE A 16 6.20 -15.07 3.55
C ILE A 16 7.23 -15.61 2.57
N ASN A 17 6.85 -15.75 1.29
CA ASN A 17 7.74 -16.23 0.25
C ASN A 17 8.91 -15.26 -0.03
N ALA A 18 8.69 -13.96 0.10
CA ALA A 18 9.73 -12.95 -0.03
C ALA A 18 10.72 -12.99 1.15
N ILE A 19 10.22 -13.05 2.38
CA ILE A 19 11.03 -13.13 3.61
C ILE A 19 12.01 -14.33 3.54
N LYS A 20 11.54 -15.50 3.07
CA LYS A 20 12.38 -16.69 2.94
C LYS A 20 13.55 -16.54 1.96
N LYS A 21 13.53 -15.54 1.09
CA LYS A 21 14.61 -15.24 0.14
C LYS A 21 15.59 -14.18 0.65
N ILE A 22 15.32 -13.59 1.81
CA ILE A 22 16.14 -12.52 2.40
C ILE A 22 16.99 -13.09 3.52
N ASN A 23 18.30 -13.00 3.41
CA ASN A 23 19.24 -13.63 4.35
C ASN A 23 19.23 -13.03 5.76
N ASN A 24 18.76 -11.80 5.93
CA ASN A 24 18.83 -11.07 7.20
C ASN A 24 17.54 -11.09 8.01
N ILE A 25 16.48 -11.73 7.49
CA ILE A 25 15.16 -11.80 8.12
C ILE A 25 14.76 -13.26 8.27
N GLU A 26 14.25 -13.63 9.44
CA GLU A 26 13.74 -14.96 9.74
C GLU A 26 12.22 -14.86 10.00
N LEU A 27 11.43 -15.65 9.29
CA LEU A 27 10.01 -15.82 9.61
C LEU A 27 9.89 -16.70 10.86
N VAL A 28 9.43 -16.13 11.97
CA VAL A 28 9.31 -16.83 13.26
C VAL A 28 7.86 -17.05 13.70
N GLY A 29 6.88 -16.59 12.92
CA GLY A 29 5.47 -16.83 13.20
C GLY A 29 4.50 -16.17 12.23
N ILE A 30 3.26 -16.61 12.33
CA ILE A 30 2.12 -16.04 11.61
C ILE A 30 1.09 -15.58 12.64
N LEU A 31 0.56 -14.36 12.48
CA LEU A 31 -0.56 -13.87 13.26
C LEU A 31 -1.82 -13.84 12.39
N ALA A 32 -2.85 -14.61 12.79
CA ALA A 32 -4.12 -14.65 12.07
C ALA A 32 -5.24 -15.21 12.97
N PHE A 33 -6.51 -15.02 12.56
CA PHE A 33 -7.69 -15.36 13.34
C PHE A 33 -8.01 -16.87 13.45
N GLY A 34 -7.06 -17.77 13.22
CA GLY A 34 -7.22 -19.21 13.45
C GLY A 34 -8.08 -19.97 12.44
N SER A 35 -8.30 -19.43 11.25
CA SER A 35 -9.00 -20.12 10.16
C SER A 35 -8.23 -21.38 9.71
N SER A 36 -8.93 -22.35 9.07
CA SER A 36 -8.28 -23.54 8.51
C SER A 36 -7.13 -23.20 7.54
N ARG A 37 -7.29 -22.11 6.77
CA ARG A 37 -6.22 -21.60 5.89
C ARG A 37 -5.01 -21.10 6.68
N SER A 38 -5.21 -20.35 7.76
CA SER A 38 -4.08 -19.85 8.55
C SER A 38 -3.36 -20.94 9.33
N LYS A 39 -4.08 -21.96 9.81
CA LYS A 39 -3.50 -23.16 10.44
C LYS A 39 -2.61 -23.90 9.46
N ARG A 40 -3.15 -24.23 8.28
CA ARG A 40 -2.39 -24.90 7.22
C ARG A 40 -1.18 -24.07 6.77
N CYS A 41 -1.32 -22.77 6.63
CA CYS A 41 -0.22 -21.89 6.26
C CYS A 41 0.92 -21.94 7.31
N ALA A 42 0.61 -21.93 8.59
CA ALA A 42 1.59 -22.04 9.66
C ALA A 42 2.29 -23.41 9.66
N GLU A 43 1.55 -24.49 9.44
CA GLU A 43 2.07 -25.85 9.30
C GLU A 43 3.01 -25.99 8.09
N GLU A 44 2.59 -25.51 6.91
CA GLU A 44 3.39 -25.54 5.67
C GLU A 44 4.72 -24.78 5.80
N HIS A 45 4.75 -23.74 6.64
CA HIS A 45 5.96 -22.94 6.87
C HIS A 45 6.71 -23.33 8.14
N ASN A 46 6.20 -24.30 8.90
CA ASN A 46 6.77 -24.81 10.15
C ASN A 46 7.05 -23.69 11.16
N VAL A 47 6.06 -22.79 11.33
CA VAL A 47 6.11 -21.68 12.30
C VAL A 47 4.85 -21.65 13.17
N PRO A 48 4.90 -21.12 14.39
CA PRO A 48 3.73 -20.98 15.25
C PRO A 48 2.67 -20.04 14.64
N LEU A 49 1.41 -20.37 14.92
CA LEU A 49 0.26 -19.52 14.63
C LEU A 49 -0.15 -18.80 15.92
N TYR A 50 -0.06 -17.49 15.92
CA TYR A 50 -0.59 -16.62 16.97
C TYR A 50 -2.00 -16.16 16.57
N VAL A 51 -2.93 -16.11 17.52
CA VAL A 51 -4.32 -15.70 17.27
C VAL A 51 -4.66 -14.33 17.85
N ASP A 52 -3.80 -13.81 18.69
CA ASP A 52 -3.86 -12.48 19.29
C ASP A 52 -2.46 -11.88 19.47
N VAL A 53 -2.40 -10.56 19.69
CA VAL A 53 -1.14 -9.81 19.86
C VAL A 53 -0.45 -10.14 21.17
N ASP A 54 -1.19 -10.58 22.18
CA ASP A 54 -0.63 -10.87 23.51
C ASP A 54 0.06 -12.23 23.57
N SER A 55 -0.28 -13.12 22.64
CA SER A 55 0.39 -14.42 22.47
C SER A 55 1.73 -14.34 21.74
N ILE A 56 2.07 -13.17 21.17
CA ILE A 56 3.34 -12.99 20.44
C ILE A 56 4.52 -12.88 21.42
N PRO A 57 5.63 -13.60 21.17
CA PRO A 57 6.83 -13.50 21.99
C PRO A 57 7.43 -12.08 21.95
N GLY A 58 8.00 -11.64 23.08
CA GLY A 58 8.59 -10.30 23.23
C GLY A 58 9.88 -10.06 22.42
N ASN A 59 10.33 -11.02 21.63
CA ASN A 59 11.57 -10.95 20.85
C ASN A 59 11.31 -10.86 19.34
N ILE A 60 10.17 -10.33 18.93
CA ILE A 60 9.84 -10.02 17.54
C ILE A 60 10.34 -8.62 17.21
N ASP A 61 11.08 -8.50 16.10
CA ASP A 61 11.62 -7.22 15.66
C ASP A 61 10.66 -6.50 14.71
N ILE A 62 10.03 -7.23 13.77
CA ILE A 62 9.21 -6.65 12.72
C ILE A 62 7.96 -7.47 12.41
N ALA A 63 6.86 -6.79 12.14
CA ALA A 63 5.61 -7.37 11.70
C ALA A 63 5.19 -6.83 10.33
N PHE A 64 4.83 -7.73 9.43
CA PHE A 64 4.22 -7.40 8.14
C PHE A 64 2.71 -7.54 8.28
N VAL A 65 1.99 -6.42 8.32
CA VAL A 65 0.53 -6.40 8.53
C VAL A 65 -0.19 -6.36 7.18
N ILE A 66 -0.64 -7.55 6.74
CA ILE A 66 -1.30 -7.77 5.46
C ILE A 66 -2.79 -8.09 5.69
N ILE A 67 -3.38 -7.30 6.55
CA ILE A 67 -4.80 -7.36 6.90
C ILE A 67 -5.44 -6.03 6.49
N LYS A 68 -6.63 -6.09 5.90
CA LYS A 68 -7.38 -4.89 5.49
C LYS A 68 -7.49 -3.89 6.64
N SER A 69 -7.30 -2.62 6.34
CA SER A 69 -7.52 -1.50 7.26
C SER A 69 -9.00 -1.06 7.27
N SER A 70 -9.33 -0.04 8.06
CA SER A 70 -10.71 0.49 8.18
C SER A 70 -11.27 0.98 6.85
N VAL A 71 -10.45 1.49 5.93
CA VAL A 71 -10.84 1.88 4.56
C VAL A 71 -11.53 0.75 3.80
N LEU A 72 -11.14 -0.50 4.06
CA LEU A 72 -11.70 -1.70 3.45
C LEU A 72 -12.51 -2.55 4.45
N GLY A 73 -12.89 -1.98 5.59
CA GLY A 73 -13.68 -2.67 6.61
C GLY A 73 -12.89 -3.72 7.43
N GLY A 74 -11.59 -3.52 7.63
CA GLY A 74 -10.74 -4.43 8.38
C GLY A 74 -10.08 -3.80 9.59
N LYS A 75 -9.38 -4.62 10.39
CA LYS A 75 -8.71 -4.25 11.64
C LYS A 75 -7.19 -4.17 11.51
N GLY A 76 -6.66 -4.02 10.30
CA GLY A 76 -5.22 -3.99 10.07
C GLY A 76 -4.51 -2.86 10.81
N THR A 77 -5.11 -1.68 10.87
CA THR A 77 -4.54 -0.53 11.58
C THR A 77 -4.57 -0.70 13.08
N GLU A 78 -5.68 -1.20 13.67
CA GLU A 78 -5.78 -1.51 15.10
C GLU A 78 -4.68 -2.52 15.52
N LEU A 79 -4.42 -3.50 14.66
CA LEU A 79 -3.35 -4.46 14.86
C LEU A 79 -1.96 -3.81 14.79
N SER A 80 -1.74 -2.95 13.79
CA SER A 80 -0.49 -2.20 13.64
C SER A 80 -0.20 -1.33 14.87
N GLU A 81 -1.20 -0.61 15.36
CA GLU A 81 -1.10 0.20 16.59
C GLU A 81 -0.71 -0.64 17.81
N SER A 82 -1.32 -1.84 17.95
CA SER A 82 -1.02 -2.75 19.07
C SER A 82 0.41 -3.29 19.00
N LEU A 83 0.90 -3.59 17.80
CA LEU A 83 2.28 -4.04 17.58
C LEU A 83 3.30 -2.93 17.83
N LEU A 84 3.03 -1.72 17.35
CA LEU A 84 3.88 -0.54 17.59
C LEU A 84 4.04 -0.22 19.06
N LYS A 85 2.96 -0.31 19.85
CA LYS A 85 2.98 -0.15 21.31
C LYS A 85 3.85 -1.18 22.03
N LYS A 86 4.10 -2.32 21.42
CA LYS A 86 5.05 -3.33 21.92
C LYS A 86 6.50 -3.08 21.44
N GLY A 87 6.77 -1.98 20.72
CA GLY A 87 8.09 -1.66 20.16
C GLY A 87 8.43 -2.47 18.89
N ILE A 88 7.47 -3.18 18.32
CA ILE A 88 7.68 -3.97 17.09
C ILE A 88 7.58 -3.04 15.88
N HIS A 89 8.56 -3.09 14.99
CA HIS A 89 8.51 -2.37 13.73
C HIS A 89 7.38 -2.92 12.84
N VAL A 90 6.68 -2.05 12.11
CA VAL A 90 5.53 -2.46 11.30
C VAL A 90 5.68 -2.00 9.86
N ILE A 91 5.49 -2.94 8.93
CA ILE A 91 5.18 -2.66 7.52
C ILE A 91 3.73 -3.05 7.29
N GLN A 92 2.87 -2.08 7.03
CA GLN A 92 1.44 -2.31 6.78
C GLN A 92 1.11 -2.16 5.30
N GLU A 93 0.36 -3.12 4.73
CA GLU A 93 -0.10 -3.07 3.35
C GLU A 93 -1.22 -2.04 3.18
N HIS A 94 -1.17 -1.29 2.09
CA HIS A 94 -2.20 -0.32 1.71
C HIS A 94 -3.47 -1.01 1.13
N PRO A 95 -4.61 -0.33 1.02
CA PRO A 95 -4.87 1.09 1.32
C PRO A 95 -5.14 1.34 2.80
N ILE A 96 -4.66 2.48 3.28
CA ILE A 96 -4.81 2.93 4.66
C ILE A 96 -5.25 4.39 4.64
N HIS A 97 -6.17 4.78 5.52
CA HIS A 97 -6.59 6.17 5.62
C HIS A 97 -5.46 7.04 6.18
N TYR A 98 -5.28 8.26 5.64
CA TYR A 98 -4.15 9.13 6.01
C TYR A 98 -4.08 9.44 7.52
N ARG A 99 -5.24 9.58 8.21
CA ARG A 99 -5.29 9.80 9.67
C ARG A 99 -4.78 8.59 10.46
N GLU A 100 -5.02 7.40 9.96
CA GLU A 100 -4.50 6.16 10.56
C GLU A 100 -2.99 6.07 10.39
N ILE A 101 -2.48 6.46 9.21
CA ILE A 101 -1.03 6.56 8.95
C ILE A 101 -0.39 7.55 9.92
N GLU A 102 -0.98 8.74 10.07
CA GLU A 102 -0.50 9.76 11.00
C GLU A 102 -0.44 9.25 12.44
N ASN A 103 -1.48 8.54 12.89
CA ASN A 103 -1.54 7.98 14.23
C ASN A 103 -0.48 6.87 14.43
N CYS A 104 -0.34 5.97 13.48
CA CYS A 104 0.69 4.93 13.53
C CYS A 104 2.12 5.52 13.54
N LEU A 105 2.38 6.61 12.80
CA LEU A 105 3.67 7.30 12.83
C LEU A 105 3.96 7.93 14.21
N LYS A 106 2.94 8.53 14.86
CA LYS A 106 3.07 9.06 16.24
C LYS A 106 3.39 7.95 17.23
N LEU A 107 2.66 6.83 17.16
CA LEU A 107 2.92 5.67 18.02
C LEU A 107 4.31 5.06 17.77
N ALA A 108 4.72 4.95 16.52
CA ALA A 108 6.05 4.45 16.18
C ALA A 108 7.15 5.29 16.83
N HIS A 109 7.02 6.61 16.76
CA HIS A 109 7.96 7.53 17.43
C HIS A 109 7.91 7.39 18.96
N GLU A 110 6.72 7.33 19.56
CA GLU A 110 6.52 7.21 21.01
C GLU A 110 7.14 5.92 21.58
N PHE A 111 6.98 4.80 20.87
CA PHE A 111 7.44 3.47 21.31
C PHE A 111 8.77 3.04 20.67
N ASN A 112 9.54 3.99 20.11
CA ASN A 112 10.85 3.75 19.51
C ASN A 112 10.85 2.62 18.46
N SER A 113 9.84 2.60 17.62
CA SER A 113 9.68 1.66 16.51
C SER A 113 9.59 2.39 15.17
N TYR A 114 9.51 1.66 14.07
CA TYR A 114 9.31 2.21 12.73
C TYR A 114 7.98 1.75 12.16
N TYR A 115 7.32 2.65 11.45
CA TYR A 115 6.10 2.35 10.70
C TYR A 115 6.27 2.75 9.24
N ILE A 116 5.98 1.81 8.34
CA ILE A 116 6.07 2.02 6.89
C ILE A 116 4.79 1.49 6.26
N VAL A 117 4.21 2.25 5.34
CA VAL A 117 3.15 1.77 4.45
C VAL A 117 3.80 1.10 3.25
N GLY A 118 3.49 -0.17 3.03
CA GLY A 118 4.00 -0.95 1.90
C GLY A 118 3.48 -0.38 0.58
N ASN A 119 4.37 -0.23 -0.39
CA ASN A 119 4.03 0.14 -1.76
C ASN A 119 4.85 -0.70 -2.75
N LEU A 120 4.33 -1.88 -3.07
CA LEU A 120 4.98 -2.80 -4.00
C LEU A 120 5.17 -2.19 -5.40
N TYR A 121 4.22 -1.36 -5.84
CA TYR A 121 4.18 -0.90 -7.23
C TYR A 121 5.40 -0.07 -7.61
N ASN A 122 5.89 0.82 -6.74
CA ASN A 122 7.05 1.65 -7.03
C ASN A 122 8.33 0.83 -7.27
N SER A 123 8.41 -0.39 -6.71
CA SER A 123 9.56 -1.29 -6.83
C SER A 123 9.42 -2.31 -7.96
N LEU A 124 8.40 -2.21 -8.81
CA LEU A 124 8.29 -3.05 -9.99
C LEU A 124 9.19 -2.49 -11.11
N GLU A 125 10.00 -3.34 -11.72
CA GLU A 125 10.96 -2.97 -12.78
C GLU A 125 10.32 -2.12 -13.90
N THR A 126 9.08 -2.46 -14.30
CA THR A 126 8.34 -1.70 -15.31
C THR A 126 8.02 -0.28 -14.83
N ILE A 127 7.69 -0.13 -13.55
CA ILE A 127 7.37 1.17 -12.95
C ILE A 127 8.65 1.98 -12.75
N GLU A 128 9.74 1.37 -12.31
CA GLU A 128 11.05 2.04 -12.20
C GLU A 128 11.47 2.62 -13.54
N LYS A 129 11.40 1.83 -14.62
CA LYS A 129 11.68 2.31 -15.99
C LYS A 129 10.75 3.44 -16.42
N PHE A 130 9.47 3.34 -16.07
CA PHE A 130 8.50 4.42 -16.34
C PHE A 130 8.89 5.71 -15.60
N ILE A 131 9.24 5.62 -14.30
CA ILE A 131 9.67 6.77 -13.50
C ILE A 131 10.93 7.41 -14.07
N GLU A 132 11.91 6.60 -14.50
CA GLU A 132 13.13 7.10 -15.14
C GLU A 132 12.81 7.86 -16.45
N ALA A 133 11.96 7.28 -17.31
CA ALA A 133 11.53 7.93 -18.55
C ALA A 133 10.78 9.24 -18.27
N ALA A 134 9.86 9.25 -17.29
CA ALA A 134 9.13 10.44 -16.89
C ALA A 134 10.06 11.56 -16.40
N LYS A 135 11.03 11.23 -15.55
CA LYS A 135 12.05 12.18 -15.07
C LYS A 135 12.87 12.76 -16.21
N TYR A 136 13.23 11.92 -17.19
CA TYR A 136 13.95 12.37 -18.38
C TYR A 136 13.15 13.36 -19.21
N LEU A 137 11.88 13.05 -19.49
CA LEU A 137 10.98 13.93 -20.28
C LEU A 137 10.74 15.26 -19.55
N ASN A 138 10.46 15.20 -18.26
CA ASN A 138 10.27 16.40 -17.45
C ASN A 138 11.52 17.30 -17.39
N LYS A 139 12.72 16.71 -17.34
CA LYS A 139 13.98 17.46 -17.39
C LYS A 139 14.20 18.15 -18.74
N LYS A 140 13.60 17.63 -19.82
CA LYS A 140 13.66 18.23 -21.16
C LYS A 140 12.62 19.32 -21.36
N ASP A 141 11.70 19.49 -20.41
CA ASP A 141 10.59 20.46 -20.47
C ASP A 141 9.71 20.28 -21.71
N VAL A 142 9.49 19.01 -22.08
CA VAL A 142 8.67 18.65 -23.25
C VAL A 142 7.33 18.02 -22.87
N LEU A 143 7.04 17.90 -21.58
CA LEU A 143 5.83 17.28 -21.09
C LEU A 143 4.70 18.32 -21.00
N GLU A 144 3.69 18.20 -21.86
CA GLU A 144 2.59 19.14 -21.95
C GLU A 144 1.36 18.70 -21.16
N HIS A 145 1.07 17.40 -21.14
CA HIS A 145 -0.12 16.87 -20.48
C HIS A 145 0.08 15.42 -20.02
N VAL A 146 -0.61 15.02 -18.94
CA VAL A 146 -0.64 13.65 -18.47
C VAL A 146 -2.08 13.17 -18.33
N ASP A 147 -2.43 12.06 -18.97
CA ASP A 147 -3.72 11.40 -18.84
C ASP A 147 -3.59 10.09 -18.07
N ILE A 148 -4.41 9.91 -17.05
CA ILE A 148 -4.29 8.80 -16.10
C ILE A 148 -5.65 8.14 -15.90
N MET A 149 -5.67 6.81 -15.91
CA MET A 149 -6.78 6.00 -15.43
C MET A 149 -6.29 5.06 -14.33
N THR A 150 -7.06 4.94 -13.25
CA THR A 150 -6.74 4.04 -12.13
C THR A 150 -8.02 3.64 -11.38
N SER A 151 -7.91 2.72 -10.44
CA SER A 151 -8.98 2.43 -9.46
C SER A 151 -8.72 3.14 -8.14
N SER A 152 -9.77 3.37 -7.37
CA SER A 152 -9.68 4.00 -6.04
C SER A 152 -8.77 3.21 -5.08
N GLN A 153 -8.76 1.88 -5.17
CA GLN A 153 -7.93 1.01 -4.34
C GLN A 153 -6.44 1.17 -4.61
N LEU A 154 -6.07 1.60 -5.81
CA LEU A 154 -4.67 1.78 -6.22
C LEU A 154 -4.21 3.24 -6.21
N LEU A 155 -5.05 4.16 -5.73
CA LEU A 155 -4.74 5.59 -5.73
C LEU A 155 -3.49 5.90 -4.90
N TYR A 156 -3.30 5.22 -3.78
CA TYR A 156 -2.09 5.37 -2.96
C TYR A 156 -0.81 5.05 -3.76
N SER A 157 -0.80 3.91 -4.45
CA SER A 157 0.33 3.50 -5.30
C SER A 157 0.57 4.48 -6.44
N LEU A 158 -0.51 4.94 -7.11
CA LEU A 158 -0.41 5.94 -8.16
C LEU A 158 0.25 7.24 -7.66
N ILE A 159 -0.21 7.75 -6.50
CA ILE A 159 0.38 8.98 -5.92
C ILE A 159 1.87 8.77 -5.63
N GLY A 160 2.27 7.60 -5.14
CA GLY A 160 3.67 7.24 -4.95
C GLY A 160 4.47 7.30 -6.26
N ILE A 161 3.95 6.68 -7.32
CA ILE A 161 4.57 6.70 -8.66
C ILE A 161 4.68 8.13 -9.20
N LEU A 162 3.60 8.90 -9.13
CA LEU A 162 3.60 10.28 -9.63
C LEU A 162 4.52 11.20 -8.84
N ASN A 163 4.61 11.01 -7.52
CA ASN A 163 5.52 11.81 -6.69
C ASN A 163 7.00 11.57 -7.04
N GLU A 164 7.34 10.41 -7.54
CA GLU A 164 8.68 10.11 -8.02
C GLU A 164 8.89 10.52 -9.48
N ALA A 165 7.85 10.35 -10.31
CA ALA A 165 7.91 10.63 -11.75
C ALA A 165 7.84 12.13 -12.09
N LEU A 166 7.02 12.88 -11.35
CA LEU A 166 6.74 14.31 -11.58
C LEU A 166 7.27 15.12 -10.38
N PRO A 167 8.50 15.61 -10.43
CA PRO A 167 9.02 16.50 -9.39
C PRO A 167 8.09 17.70 -9.29
N LEU A 168 7.79 18.13 -8.06
CA LEU A 168 6.85 19.19 -7.73
C LEU A 168 5.36 18.80 -7.75
N LEU A 169 5.01 17.50 -7.69
CA LEU A 169 3.60 17.09 -7.56
C LEU A 169 2.86 17.83 -6.44
N ARG A 170 3.57 18.23 -5.38
CA ARG A 170 3.02 19.01 -4.26
C ARG A 170 2.59 20.43 -4.64
N SER A 171 3.06 20.96 -5.76
CA SER A 171 2.66 22.28 -6.27
C SER A 171 1.38 22.26 -7.10
N PHE A 172 0.84 21.08 -7.38
CA PHE A 172 -0.39 20.95 -8.15
C PHE A 172 -1.62 21.30 -7.30
N ASN A 173 -2.51 22.07 -7.89
CA ASN A 173 -3.82 22.38 -7.33
C ASN A 173 -4.88 21.47 -7.96
N ILE A 174 -5.87 21.08 -7.17
CA ILE A 174 -7.04 20.37 -7.67
C ILE A 174 -7.99 21.37 -8.29
N ILE A 175 -8.28 21.20 -9.58
CA ILE A 175 -9.29 21.98 -10.28
C ILE A 175 -10.63 21.24 -10.16
N PRO A 176 -11.68 21.86 -9.59
CA PRO A 176 -12.99 21.24 -9.46
C PRO A 176 -13.54 20.83 -10.82
N THR A 177 -14.00 19.59 -10.92
CA THR A 177 -14.65 19.05 -12.11
C THR A 177 -16.08 18.61 -11.80
N LEU A 178 -16.98 18.77 -12.77
CA LEU A 178 -18.33 18.22 -12.65
C LEU A 178 -18.28 16.70 -12.86
N THR A 179 -18.74 15.95 -11.88
CA THR A 179 -18.86 14.48 -11.97
C THR A 179 -20.33 14.12 -12.24
N GLU A 180 -20.60 13.48 -13.36
CA GLU A 180 -21.94 12.95 -13.65
C GLU A 180 -22.16 11.64 -12.89
N LYS A 181 -23.29 11.50 -12.18
CA LYS A 181 -23.64 10.31 -11.38
C LYS A 181 -23.70 9.00 -12.17
N ARG A 182 -23.80 9.06 -13.50
CA ARG A 182 -23.87 7.87 -14.38
C ARG A 182 -22.51 7.44 -14.93
N TYR A 183 -21.47 8.18 -14.64
CA TYR A 183 -20.13 7.89 -15.16
C TYR A 183 -19.33 7.09 -14.11
N PRO A 184 -18.77 5.91 -14.46
CA PRO A 184 -18.10 5.04 -13.50
C PRO A 184 -16.77 5.58 -13.00
N PHE A 185 -16.31 6.72 -13.54
CA PHE A 185 -15.06 7.37 -13.16
C PHE A 185 -15.31 8.72 -12.51
N ASN A 186 -14.70 8.93 -11.36
CA ASN A 186 -14.52 10.26 -10.81
C ASN A 186 -13.38 10.95 -11.57
N ARG A 187 -13.61 12.17 -12.04
CA ARG A 187 -12.60 12.96 -12.74
C ARG A 187 -11.99 14.00 -11.81
N VAL A 188 -10.67 14.07 -11.82
CA VAL A 188 -9.90 15.08 -11.09
C VAL A 188 -8.88 15.67 -12.05
N ILE A 189 -8.82 16.98 -12.13
CA ILE A 189 -7.75 17.67 -12.87
C ILE A 189 -6.82 18.29 -11.83
N LEU A 190 -5.54 18.00 -11.98
CA LEU A 190 -4.47 18.61 -11.21
C LEU A 190 -3.69 19.53 -12.13
N SER A 191 -3.39 20.75 -11.70
CA SER A 191 -2.60 21.71 -12.48
C SER A 191 -1.65 22.50 -11.59
N ASN A 192 -0.46 22.75 -12.08
CA ASN A 192 0.49 23.69 -11.49
C ASN A 192 0.71 24.95 -12.38
N GLY A 193 -0.10 25.11 -13.42
CA GLY A 193 -0.02 26.19 -14.38
C GLY A 193 0.96 25.96 -15.56
N GLN A 194 1.78 24.91 -15.50
CA GLN A 194 2.70 24.50 -16.59
C GLN A 194 2.31 23.12 -17.11
N LEU A 195 1.89 22.23 -16.25
CA LEU A 195 1.51 20.85 -16.56
C LEU A 195 0.13 20.56 -16.00
N ASP A 196 -0.74 20.00 -16.83
CA ASP A 196 -2.05 19.50 -16.47
C ASP A 196 -2.06 17.97 -16.39
N VAL A 197 -2.65 17.43 -15.33
CA VAL A 197 -2.84 16.00 -15.14
C VAL A 197 -4.34 15.71 -15.08
N ASN A 198 -4.88 14.98 -16.03
CA ASN A 198 -6.25 14.50 -16.05
C ASN A 198 -6.30 13.10 -15.42
N LEU A 199 -6.94 12.99 -14.27
CA LEU A 199 -7.03 11.76 -13.51
C LEU A 199 -8.47 11.22 -13.53
N GLN A 200 -8.66 10.01 -14.02
CA GLN A 200 -9.91 9.26 -14.04
C GLN A 200 -9.82 8.09 -13.04
N ILE A 201 -10.61 8.15 -11.98
CA ILE A 201 -10.58 7.18 -10.88
C ILE A 201 -11.83 6.31 -10.98
N HIS A 202 -11.66 5.04 -11.31
CA HIS A 202 -12.74 4.06 -11.26
C HIS A 202 -13.10 3.74 -9.82
N ASN A 203 -14.35 3.97 -9.44
CA ASN A 203 -14.80 3.88 -8.05
C ASN A 203 -15.94 2.86 -7.84
N GLU A 204 -16.23 2.05 -8.83
CA GLU A 204 -17.22 0.98 -8.69
C GLU A 204 -16.56 -0.26 -8.09
N VAL A 205 -17.14 -0.75 -7.01
CA VAL A 205 -16.79 -2.01 -6.35
C VAL A 205 -18.06 -2.87 -6.28
N SER A 206 -17.95 -4.14 -6.63
CA SER A 206 -19.07 -5.07 -6.51
C SER A 206 -19.34 -5.38 -5.04
N ASP A 207 -20.57 -5.14 -4.57
CA ASP A 207 -21.00 -5.51 -3.23
C ASP A 207 -21.02 -7.03 -3.02
N VAL A 208 -21.16 -7.79 -4.10
CA VAL A 208 -21.26 -9.27 -4.07
C VAL A 208 -19.88 -9.92 -4.03
N ASP A 209 -18.85 -9.30 -4.57
CA ASP A 209 -17.53 -9.89 -4.71
C ASP A 209 -16.40 -8.86 -4.57
N GLY A 210 -16.42 -8.13 -3.49
CA GLY A 210 -15.42 -7.08 -3.21
C GLY A 210 -13.95 -7.58 -3.08
N ASN A 211 -13.75 -8.90 -3.00
CA ASN A 211 -12.40 -9.48 -2.87
C ASN A 211 -11.83 -10.03 -4.19
N ASN A 212 -12.68 -10.42 -5.13
CA ASN A 212 -12.28 -11.01 -6.42
C ASN A 212 -12.48 -10.04 -7.58
N HIS A 213 -12.93 -8.82 -7.28
CA HIS A 213 -13.12 -7.81 -8.29
C HIS A 213 -11.78 -7.45 -8.94
N MET A 214 -11.72 -7.51 -10.26
CA MET A 214 -10.55 -7.11 -11.03
C MET A 214 -10.43 -5.59 -11.00
N HIS A 215 -9.42 -5.10 -10.32
CA HIS A 215 -9.14 -3.66 -10.26
C HIS A 215 -8.53 -3.18 -11.58
N LEU A 216 -8.97 -2.01 -12.04
CA LEU A 216 -8.29 -1.29 -13.11
C LEU A 216 -6.93 -0.86 -12.61
N LEU A 217 -5.86 -1.40 -13.22
CA LEU A 217 -4.48 -1.00 -12.95
C LEU A 217 -4.20 0.40 -13.53
N HIS A 218 -3.02 0.93 -13.24
CA HIS A 218 -2.63 2.24 -13.76
C HIS A 218 -2.44 2.22 -15.28
N LYS A 219 -3.10 3.15 -15.97
CA LYS A 219 -2.75 3.57 -17.32
C LYS A 219 -2.31 5.01 -17.22
N ILE A 220 -1.06 5.30 -17.58
CA ILE A 220 -0.49 6.64 -17.55
C ILE A 220 0.05 6.95 -18.93
N THR A 221 -0.38 8.06 -19.52
CA THR A 221 0.00 8.50 -20.85
C THR A 221 0.56 9.92 -20.75
N PHE A 222 1.75 10.11 -21.30
CA PHE A 222 2.37 11.41 -21.45
C PHE A 222 2.15 11.94 -22.86
N PHE A 223 1.83 13.23 -22.96
CA PHE A 223 1.74 13.99 -24.19
C PHE A 223 2.90 15.00 -24.20
N LEU A 224 3.59 15.04 -25.35
CA LEU A 224 4.82 15.80 -25.57
C LEU A 224 4.58 16.87 -26.63
#